data_3772208957baa0bd4c980bcd3ee4d9d3
#
_entry.id   3772208957baa0bd4c980bcd3ee4d9d3
#
_cell.length_a   1.000
_cell.length_b   1.000
_cell.length_c   1.000
_cell.angle_alpha   90.00
_cell.angle_beta   90.00
_cell.angle_gamma   90.00
#
_symmetry.space_group_name_H-M   'P 1'
#
loop_
_entity.id
_entity.type
_entity.pdbx_description
1 polymer ?
#
loop_
_entity_poly.entity_id
_entity_poly.type
_entity_poly.pdbx_seq_one_letter_code
_entity_poly.pdbx_strand_id
1 'polypeptide(L)'
;MGWRDAYGDIALLQGDHKAAMKEYLKGAPNSPAHWYQAALIAFREGDYVAACTYLRRGIAANPYIAEGLTGRTVLSKHLYWHASNVHGPDWAVDYLDSAACDWTPQEIDFVDWVFNASPVLKERAEMMALHEGMTYERDPEKRVPYAERSWDFMDRITDMVSKKMVRKVKNRGDVEIWPWDRTSLR
;
A
#
# COMPACT_ATOMS: atom_id res chain seq x y z
N MET A 1 -11.91 8.93 12.55
CA MET A 1 -10.49 9.26 12.67
C MET A 1 -10.07 9.30 14.13
N GLY A 2 -9.10 8.50 14.55
CA GLY A 2 -8.59 8.53 15.92
C GLY A 2 -7.60 9.67 16.10
N TRP A 3 -7.47 10.18 17.32
CA TRP A 3 -6.49 11.23 17.69
C TRP A 3 -5.05 10.90 17.27
N ARG A 4 -4.71 9.61 17.11
CA ARG A 4 -3.38 9.14 16.74
C ARG A 4 -3.07 9.36 15.26
N ASP A 5 -4.08 9.36 14.38
CA ASP A 5 -3.91 9.62 12.96
C ASP A 5 -3.49 11.07 12.72
N ALA A 6 -4.02 12.00 13.53
CA ALA A 6 -3.74 13.41 13.43
C ALA A 6 -2.27 13.79 13.71
N TYR A 7 -1.54 13.05 14.55
CA TYR A 7 -0.15 13.41 14.87
C TYR A 7 0.80 13.17 13.70
N GLY A 8 0.62 12.08 12.96
CA GLY A 8 1.39 11.82 11.75
C GLY A 8 1.14 12.88 10.69
N ASP A 9 -0.13 13.24 10.47
CA ASP A 9 -0.53 14.24 9.49
C ASP A 9 -0.01 15.63 9.84
N ILE A 10 -0.09 16.02 11.14
CA ILE A 10 0.44 17.30 11.62
C ILE A 10 1.95 17.35 11.42
N ALA A 11 2.68 16.31 11.79
CA ALA A 11 4.13 16.25 11.61
C ALA A 11 4.51 16.33 10.12
N LEU A 12 3.77 15.65 9.25
CA LEU A 12 3.98 15.70 7.81
C LEU A 12 3.75 17.12 7.26
N LEU A 13 2.67 17.79 7.66
CA LEU A 13 2.38 19.16 7.26
C LEU A 13 3.44 20.17 7.78
N GLN A 14 4.09 19.87 8.89
CA GLN A 14 5.20 20.64 9.44
C GLN A 14 6.56 20.34 8.79
N GLY A 15 6.60 19.37 7.87
CA GLY A 15 7.82 18.91 7.22
C GLY A 15 8.71 18.01 8.11
N ASP A 16 8.22 17.58 9.27
CA ASP A 16 8.94 16.63 10.13
C ASP A 16 8.67 15.19 9.68
N HIS A 17 9.30 14.80 8.59
CA HIS A 17 9.15 13.47 7.99
C HIS A 17 9.53 12.35 8.95
N LYS A 18 10.51 12.58 9.84
CA LYS A 18 10.96 11.57 10.80
C LYS A 18 9.91 11.30 11.88
N ALA A 19 9.30 12.36 12.43
CA ALA A 19 8.22 12.21 13.39
C ALA A 19 6.98 11.60 12.72
N ALA A 20 6.60 12.07 11.53
CA ALA A 20 5.50 11.53 10.76
C ALA A 20 5.67 10.03 10.48
N MET A 21 6.83 9.60 9.96
CA MET A 21 7.15 8.20 9.70
C MET A 21 6.99 7.34 10.94
N LYS A 22 7.49 7.81 12.09
CA LYS A 22 7.39 7.08 13.37
C LYS A 22 5.93 6.84 13.77
N GLU A 23 5.08 7.85 13.65
CA GLU A 23 3.67 7.73 14.04
C GLU A 23 2.90 6.87 13.04
N TYR A 24 3.13 7.00 11.73
CA TYR A 24 2.50 6.16 10.74
C TYR A 24 2.88 4.69 10.91
N LEU A 25 4.16 4.35 11.07
CA LEU A 25 4.59 2.96 11.27
C LEU A 25 4.00 2.33 12.54
N LYS A 26 3.80 3.13 13.59
CA LYS A 26 3.15 2.68 14.82
C LYS A 26 1.65 2.39 14.61
N GLY A 27 0.98 3.18 13.77
CA GLY A 27 -0.44 3.03 13.46
C GLY A 27 -0.74 2.04 12.33
N ALA A 28 0.24 1.74 11.49
CA ALA A 28 0.10 0.97 10.27
C ALA A 28 -0.54 -0.42 10.42
N PRO A 29 -0.29 -1.19 11.51
CA PRO A 29 -0.99 -2.47 11.70
C PRO A 29 -2.52 -2.34 11.80
N ASN A 30 -3.02 -1.16 12.19
CA ASN A 30 -4.44 -0.91 12.40
C ASN A 30 -5.07 -0.01 11.32
N SER A 31 -4.26 0.59 10.45
CA SER A 31 -4.72 1.51 9.42
C SER A 31 -3.93 1.33 8.13
N PRO A 32 -4.53 0.75 7.09
CA PRO A 32 -3.89 0.61 5.77
C PRO A 32 -3.35 1.93 5.22
N ALA A 33 -4.05 3.04 5.41
CA ALA A 33 -3.64 4.37 4.98
C ALA A 33 -2.25 4.76 5.50
N HIS A 34 -1.90 4.34 6.72
CA HIS A 34 -0.59 4.63 7.31
C HIS A 34 0.56 3.94 6.55
N TRP A 35 0.34 2.76 5.96
CA TRP A 35 1.32 2.14 5.08
C TRP A 35 1.56 2.97 3.83
N TYR A 36 0.50 3.57 3.25
CA TYR A 36 0.63 4.45 2.10
C TYR A 36 1.36 5.74 2.47
N GLN A 37 1.06 6.34 3.63
CA GLN A 37 1.78 7.52 4.09
C GLN A 37 3.26 7.23 4.39
N ALA A 38 3.57 6.11 5.02
CA ALA A 38 4.95 5.69 5.24
C ALA A 38 5.68 5.46 3.89
N ALA A 39 4.99 4.90 2.90
CA ALA A 39 5.55 4.71 1.56
C ALA A 39 5.83 6.05 0.87
N LEU A 40 4.91 7.02 0.98
CA LEU A 40 5.06 8.35 0.43
C LEU A 40 6.29 9.07 1.00
N ILE A 41 6.43 9.06 2.34
CA ILE A 41 7.59 9.68 3.00
C ILE A 41 8.88 8.99 2.56
N ALA A 42 8.94 7.67 2.58
CA ALA A 42 10.13 6.93 2.16
C ALA A 42 10.51 7.21 0.70
N PHE A 43 9.52 7.35 -0.19
CA PHE A 43 9.74 7.75 -1.58
C PHE A 43 10.37 9.15 -1.66
N ARG A 44 9.83 10.13 -0.95
CA ARG A 44 10.32 11.52 -0.89
C ARG A 44 11.74 11.62 -0.32
N GLU A 45 12.10 10.74 0.61
CA GLU A 45 13.45 10.60 1.17
C GLU A 45 14.41 9.82 0.25
N GLY A 46 13.92 9.27 -0.87
CA GLY A 46 14.72 8.49 -1.82
C GLY A 46 14.97 7.05 -1.40
N ASP A 47 14.39 6.58 -0.31
CA ASP A 47 14.42 5.16 0.09
C ASP A 47 13.32 4.38 -0.62
N TYR A 48 13.53 4.16 -1.93
CA TYR A 48 12.57 3.47 -2.78
C TYR A 48 12.36 2.00 -2.39
N VAL A 49 13.29 1.37 -1.69
CA VAL A 49 13.14 -0.01 -1.19
C VAL A 49 12.15 -0.03 -0.04
N ALA A 50 12.31 0.85 0.94
CA ALA A 50 11.35 1.00 2.03
C ALA A 50 9.98 1.43 1.49
N ALA A 51 9.93 2.42 0.59
CA ALA A 51 8.71 2.87 -0.07
C ALA A 51 7.96 1.72 -0.74
N CYS A 52 8.66 0.89 -1.53
CA CYS A 52 8.07 -0.29 -2.17
C CYS A 52 7.56 -1.31 -1.13
N THR A 53 8.29 -1.53 -0.04
CA THR A 53 7.89 -2.48 1.01
C THR A 53 6.63 -2.02 1.73
N TYR A 54 6.58 -0.75 2.13
CA TYR A 54 5.40 -0.19 2.80
C TYR A 54 4.19 -0.15 1.86
N LEU A 55 4.39 0.22 0.60
CA LEU A 55 3.31 0.24 -0.37
C LEU A 55 2.74 -1.16 -0.64
N ARG A 56 3.58 -2.21 -0.71
CA ARG A 56 3.13 -3.60 -0.84
C ARG A 56 2.28 -4.02 0.36
N ARG A 57 2.66 -3.65 1.59
CA ARG A 57 1.85 -3.87 2.79
C ARG A 57 0.52 -3.11 2.73
N GLY A 58 0.56 -1.85 2.32
CA GLY A 58 -0.65 -1.05 2.11
C GLY A 58 -1.61 -1.67 1.09
N ILE A 59 -1.08 -2.11 -0.06
CA ILE A 59 -1.85 -2.78 -1.11
C ILE A 59 -2.45 -4.10 -0.62
N ALA A 60 -1.70 -4.88 0.14
CA ALA A 60 -2.21 -6.12 0.73
C ALA A 60 -3.32 -5.85 1.75
N ALA A 61 -3.21 -4.78 2.54
CA ALA A 61 -4.20 -4.42 3.55
C ALA A 61 -5.45 -3.73 2.96
N ASN A 62 -5.28 -2.83 2.00
CA ASN A 62 -6.39 -2.15 1.30
C ASN A 62 -5.96 -1.75 -0.13
N PRO A 63 -6.22 -2.58 -1.13
CA PRO A 63 -5.85 -2.31 -2.52
C PRO A 63 -6.66 -1.17 -3.16
N TYR A 64 -7.84 -0.85 -2.61
CA TYR A 64 -8.73 0.18 -3.15
C TYR A 64 -8.10 1.57 -3.11
N ILE A 65 -7.20 1.83 -2.14
CA ILE A 65 -6.42 3.08 -2.09
C ILE A 65 -5.52 3.21 -3.33
N ALA A 66 -4.77 2.16 -3.67
CA ALA A 66 -3.91 2.16 -4.86
C ALA A 66 -4.73 2.26 -6.15
N GLU A 67 -5.88 1.61 -6.22
CA GLU A 67 -6.80 1.72 -7.37
C GLU A 67 -7.30 3.15 -7.55
N GLY A 68 -7.71 3.80 -6.46
CA GLY A 68 -8.16 5.19 -6.48
C GLY A 68 -7.04 6.15 -6.87
N LEU A 69 -5.84 6.02 -6.29
CA LEU A 69 -4.67 6.84 -6.65
C LEU A 69 -4.30 6.71 -8.14
N THR A 70 -4.42 5.52 -8.70
CA THR A 70 -4.06 5.27 -10.11
C THR A 70 -5.21 5.48 -11.10
N GLY A 71 -6.37 5.94 -10.63
CA GLY A 71 -7.56 6.19 -11.46
C GLY A 71 -8.18 4.92 -12.04
N ARG A 72 -7.94 3.77 -11.44
CA ARG A 72 -8.50 2.48 -11.89
C ARG A 72 -9.90 2.30 -11.34
N THR A 73 -10.69 1.51 -12.05
CA THR A 73 -11.98 1.06 -11.53
C THR A 73 -11.77 0.19 -10.31
N VAL A 74 -12.40 0.56 -9.20
CA VAL A 74 -12.38 -0.22 -7.96
C VAL A 74 -12.93 -1.62 -8.22
N LEU A 75 -12.17 -2.64 -7.86
CA LEU A 75 -12.59 -4.03 -7.93
C LEU A 75 -13.87 -4.26 -7.12
N SER A 76 -14.55 -5.37 -7.35
CA SER A 76 -15.77 -5.71 -6.63
C SER A 76 -15.60 -5.54 -5.12
N LYS A 77 -16.53 -4.84 -4.48
CA LYS A 77 -16.59 -4.62 -3.02
C LYS A 77 -16.62 -5.93 -2.20
N HIS A 78 -16.79 -7.06 -2.85
CA HIS A 78 -16.93 -8.37 -2.20
C HIS A 78 -15.65 -9.20 -2.17
N LEU A 79 -14.54 -8.69 -2.74
CA LEU A 79 -13.28 -9.44 -2.83
C LEU A 79 -12.47 -9.44 -1.55
N TYR A 80 -12.78 -8.55 -0.60
CA TYR A 80 -12.10 -8.47 0.69
C TYR A 80 -13.11 -8.61 1.83
N TRP A 81 -12.77 -9.45 2.80
CA TRP A 81 -13.53 -9.54 4.03
C TRP A 81 -13.28 -8.29 4.89
N HIS A 82 -14.35 -7.61 5.25
CA HIS A 82 -14.28 -6.36 5.99
C HIS A 82 -14.64 -6.60 7.47
N ALA A 83 -13.69 -7.13 8.24
CA ALA A 83 -13.82 -7.19 9.70
C ALA A 83 -13.81 -5.80 10.35
N SER A 84 -13.14 -4.84 9.69
CA SER A 84 -13.20 -3.43 10.04
C SER A 84 -13.34 -2.58 8.78
N ASN A 85 -13.94 -1.40 8.91
CA ASN A 85 -14.17 -0.50 7.79
C ASN A 85 -12.87 -0.05 7.09
N VAL A 86 -11.73 -0.09 7.79
CA VAL A 86 -10.44 0.39 7.24
C VAL A 86 -9.93 -0.43 6.06
N HIS A 87 -10.38 -1.65 5.88
CA HIS A 87 -10.04 -2.49 4.73
C HIS A 87 -11.01 -2.34 3.56
N GLY A 88 -12.07 -1.57 3.73
CA GLY A 88 -13.13 -1.38 2.73
C GLY A 88 -12.85 -0.26 1.73
N PRO A 89 -13.60 -0.26 0.62
CA PRO A 89 -13.50 0.78 -0.40
C PRO A 89 -13.95 2.16 0.11
N ASP A 90 -14.90 2.22 1.04
CA ASP A 90 -15.39 3.49 1.59
C ASP A 90 -14.27 4.21 2.37
N TRP A 91 -13.44 3.46 3.11
CA TRP A 91 -12.26 4.03 3.76
C TRP A 91 -11.20 4.53 2.77
N ALA A 92 -11.08 3.88 1.62
CA ALA A 92 -10.20 4.36 0.56
C ALA A 92 -10.68 5.71 0.01
N VAL A 93 -11.98 5.91 -0.16
CA VAL A 93 -12.56 7.20 -0.55
C VAL A 93 -12.24 8.27 0.49
N ASP A 94 -12.48 7.99 1.77
CA ASP A 94 -12.16 8.93 2.86
C ASP A 94 -10.68 9.34 2.87
N TYR A 95 -9.77 8.38 2.62
CA TYR A 95 -8.35 8.67 2.51
C TYR A 95 -8.04 9.55 1.29
N LEU A 96 -8.59 9.23 0.11
CA LEU A 96 -8.33 9.95 -1.13
C LEU A 96 -8.84 11.40 -1.08
N ASP A 97 -9.92 11.63 -0.34
CA ASP A 97 -10.51 12.97 -0.12
C ASP A 97 -9.81 13.74 1.02
N SER A 98 -8.89 13.11 1.74
CA SER A 98 -8.20 13.75 2.86
C SER A 98 -7.06 14.65 2.41
N ALA A 99 -6.74 15.67 3.20
CA ALA A 99 -5.57 16.53 2.98
C ALA A 99 -4.22 15.78 3.08
N ALA A 100 -4.21 14.59 3.69
CA ALA A 100 -3.04 13.72 3.74
C ALA A 100 -2.77 13.00 2.41
N CYS A 101 -3.73 12.98 1.49
CA CYS A 101 -3.58 12.40 0.16
C CYS A 101 -2.94 13.41 -0.81
N ASP A 102 -1.67 13.75 -0.56
CA ASP A 102 -0.89 14.70 -1.38
C ASP A 102 0.15 13.97 -2.24
N TRP A 103 -0.32 13.15 -3.17
CA TRP A 103 0.50 12.37 -4.09
C TRP A 103 0.72 13.13 -5.39
N THR A 104 1.98 13.38 -5.75
CA THR A 104 2.34 13.93 -7.05
C THR A 104 2.18 12.91 -8.18
N PRO A 105 2.08 13.34 -9.45
CA PRO A 105 2.00 12.42 -10.58
C PRO A 105 3.14 11.39 -10.64
N GLN A 106 4.36 11.77 -10.29
CA GLN A 106 5.51 10.85 -10.26
C GLN A 106 5.37 9.77 -9.16
N GLU A 107 4.86 10.17 -8.00
CA GLU A 107 4.58 9.25 -6.90
C GLU A 107 3.45 8.29 -7.26
N ILE A 108 2.42 8.77 -7.97
CA ILE A 108 1.33 7.93 -8.50
C ILE A 108 1.86 6.94 -9.55
N ASP A 109 2.79 7.35 -10.42
CA ASP A 109 3.45 6.44 -11.35
C ASP A 109 4.22 5.32 -10.63
N PHE A 110 4.86 5.64 -9.49
CA PHE A 110 5.47 4.64 -8.62
C PHE A 110 4.44 3.69 -8.02
N VAL A 111 3.30 4.20 -7.52
CA VAL A 111 2.20 3.35 -7.02
C VAL A 111 1.72 2.41 -8.11
N ASP A 112 1.46 2.92 -9.32
CA ASP A 112 0.98 2.11 -10.44
C ASP A 112 1.99 1.04 -10.86
N TRP A 113 3.27 1.38 -10.87
CA TRP A 113 4.34 0.41 -11.15
C TRP A 113 4.38 -0.71 -10.10
N VAL A 114 4.36 -0.37 -8.80
CA VAL A 114 4.34 -1.38 -7.72
C VAL A 114 3.08 -2.24 -7.82
N PHE A 115 1.92 -1.61 -7.98
CA PHE A 115 0.61 -2.28 -8.01
C PHE A 115 0.50 -3.33 -9.12
N ASN A 116 1.19 -3.12 -10.26
CA ASN A 116 1.19 -4.03 -11.41
C ASN A 116 2.39 -4.98 -11.46
N ALA A 117 3.32 -4.87 -10.54
CA ALA A 117 4.48 -5.75 -10.52
C ALA A 117 4.10 -7.20 -10.23
N SER A 118 4.69 -8.15 -10.97
CA SER A 118 4.37 -9.59 -10.86
C SER A 118 4.41 -10.13 -9.42
N PRO A 119 5.38 -9.77 -8.54
CA PRO A 119 5.34 -10.20 -7.15
C PRO A 119 4.10 -9.68 -6.41
N VAL A 120 3.72 -8.41 -6.63
CA VAL A 120 2.59 -7.77 -5.95
C VAL A 120 1.26 -8.32 -6.43
N LEU A 121 1.15 -8.66 -7.70
CA LEU A 121 -0.03 -9.36 -8.23
C LEU A 121 -0.25 -10.72 -7.54
N LYS A 122 0.82 -11.46 -7.27
CA LYS A 122 0.76 -12.73 -6.53
C LYS A 122 0.37 -12.52 -5.07
N GLU A 123 0.97 -11.53 -4.41
CA GLU A 123 0.64 -11.16 -3.03
C GLU A 123 -0.83 -10.76 -2.89
N ARG A 124 -1.34 -9.97 -3.82
CA ARG A 124 -2.77 -9.60 -3.86
C ARG A 124 -3.66 -10.81 -4.06
N ALA A 125 -3.33 -11.70 -5.00
CA ALA A 125 -4.11 -12.90 -5.25
C ALA A 125 -4.16 -13.82 -4.02
N GLU A 126 -3.05 -13.98 -3.31
CA GLU A 126 -2.99 -14.76 -2.06
C GLU A 126 -3.85 -14.12 -0.95
N MET A 127 -3.72 -12.81 -0.75
CA MET A 127 -4.52 -12.10 0.24
C MET A 127 -6.01 -12.15 -0.11
N MET A 128 -6.38 -11.96 -1.37
CA MET A 128 -7.77 -12.09 -1.82
C MET A 128 -8.35 -13.47 -1.54
N ALA A 129 -7.58 -14.54 -1.79
CA ALA A 129 -8.03 -15.90 -1.50
C ALA A 129 -8.26 -16.14 0.00
N LEU A 130 -7.42 -15.54 0.87
CA LEU A 130 -7.63 -15.60 2.32
C LEU A 130 -8.90 -14.86 2.74
N HIS A 131 -9.12 -13.65 2.21
CA HIS A 131 -10.34 -12.87 2.50
C HIS A 131 -11.59 -13.53 1.94
N GLU A 132 -11.50 -14.13 0.76
CA GLU A 132 -12.59 -14.89 0.16
C GLU A 132 -12.96 -16.10 1.04
N GLY A 133 -11.95 -16.83 1.53
CA GLY A 133 -12.15 -17.91 2.49
C GLY A 133 -12.86 -17.44 3.77
N MET A 134 -12.44 -16.30 4.33
CA MET A 134 -13.10 -15.69 5.49
C MET A 134 -14.55 -15.27 5.19
N THR A 135 -14.83 -14.80 3.99
CA THR A 135 -16.17 -14.33 3.59
C THR A 135 -17.17 -15.48 3.44
N TYR A 136 -16.74 -16.57 2.82
CA TYR A 136 -17.64 -17.68 2.50
C TYR A 136 -17.67 -18.78 3.54
N GLU A 137 -16.68 -18.87 4.43
CA GLU A 137 -16.70 -19.83 5.54
C GLU A 137 -17.70 -19.36 6.61
N ARG A 138 -18.72 -20.17 6.84
CA ARG A 138 -19.80 -19.89 7.80
C ARG A 138 -19.46 -20.32 9.22
N ASP A 139 -18.59 -21.32 9.36
CA ASP A 139 -18.16 -21.83 10.64
C ASP A 139 -17.07 -20.90 11.22
N PRO A 140 -17.31 -20.25 12.39
CA PRO A 140 -16.33 -19.36 13.00
C PRO A 140 -15.01 -20.03 13.30
N GLU A 141 -14.99 -21.30 13.72
CA GLU A 141 -13.76 -22.01 14.06
C GLU A 141 -12.91 -22.29 12.82
N LYS A 142 -13.54 -22.58 11.69
CA LYS A 142 -12.86 -22.77 10.41
C LYS A 142 -12.40 -21.45 9.77
N ARG A 143 -13.00 -20.33 10.20
CA ARG A 143 -12.60 -18.99 9.73
C ARG A 143 -11.30 -18.51 10.37
N VAL A 144 -11.02 -18.90 11.62
CA VAL A 144 -9.82 -18.49 12.36
C VAL A 144 -8.52 -18.76 11.59
N PRO A 145 -8.29 -19.93 10.98
CA PRO A 145 -7.06 -20.18 10.21
C PRO A 145 -6.83 -19.24 9.02
N TYR A 146 -7.90 -18.74 8.37
CA TYR A 146 -7.76 -17.75 7.31
C TYR A 146 -7.31 -16.38 7.87
N ALA A 147 -7.87 -15.98 9.01
CA ALA A 147 -7.50 -14.73 9.69
C ALA A 147 -6.03 -14.78 10.15
N GLU A 148 -5.61 -15.83 10.83
CA GLU A 148 -4.24 -16.03 11.27
C GLU A 148 -3.26 -15.99 10.09
N ARG A 149 -3.55 -16.70 9.01
CA ARG A 149 -2.73 -16.68 7.78
C ARG A 149 -2.69 -15.31 7.12
N SER A 150 -3.73 -14.49 7.23
CA SER A 150 -3.72 -13.13 6.70
C SER A 150 -2.80 -12.21 7.51
N TRP A 151 -2.70 -12.40 8.83
CA TRP A 151 -1.74 -11.68 9.67
C TRP A 151 -0.31 -12.12 9.39
N ASP A 152 -0.05 -13.44 9.38
CA ASP A 152 1.27 -14.01 9.03
C ASP A 152 1.72 -13.56 7.63
N PHE A 153 0.77 -13.37 6.70
CA PHE A 153 1.07 -12.89 5.37
C PHE A 153 1.67 -11.48 5.39
N MET A 154 1.14 -10.58 6.21
CA MET A 154 1.66 -9.22 6.33
C MET A 154 3.11 -9.20 6.82
N ASP A 155 3.47 -10.08 7.75
CA ASP A 155 4.83 -10.21 8.28
C ASP A 155 5.81 -10.78 7.25
N ARG A 156 5.34 -11.57 6.28
CA ARG A 156 6.14 -12.09 5.17
C ARG A 156 6.49 -11.05 4.10
N ILE A 157 5.78 -9.92 4.07
CA ILE A 157 6.10 -8.81 3.16
C ILE A 157 7.32 -8.07 3.70
N THR A 158 8.50 -8.46 3.22
CA THR A 158 9.79 -7.92 3.63
C THR A 158 10.47 -7.11 2.51
N ASP A 159 11.54 -6.43 2.84
CA ASP A 159 12.35 -5.64 1.91
C ASP A 159 13.13 -6.50 0.88
N MET A 160 13.29 -7.78 1.12
CA MET A 160 14.03 -8.68 0.23
C MET A 160 13.44 -8.73 -1.19
N VAL A 161 12.11 -8.78 -1.31
CA VAL A 161 11.43 -8.74 -2.61
C VAL A 161 11.51 -7.34 -3.21
N SER A 162 11.30 -6.29 -2.40
CA SER A 162 11.41 -4.91 -2.83
C SER A 162 12.80 -4.57 -3.36
N LYS A 163 13.88 -5.04 -2.74
CA LYS A 163 15.26 -4.89 -3.24
C LYS A 163 15.48 -5.52 -4.62
N LYS A 164 14.76 -6.58 -4.93
CA LYS A 164 14.82 -7.19 -6.27
C LYS A 164 14.01 -6.41 -7.30
N MET A 165 12.90 -5.78 -6.88
CA MET A 165 12.04 -4.97 -7.74
C MET A 165 12.67 -3.62 -8.05
N VAL A 166 13.12 -2.88 -7.02
CA VAL A 166 13.63 -1.51 -7.10
C VAL A 166 15.04 -1.50 -7.69
N ARG A 167 15.12 -1.57 -9.01
CA ARG A 167 16.36 -1.51 -9.78
C ARG A 167 16.18 -0.62 -10.98
N LYS A 168 17.18 0.18 -11.28
CA LYS A 168 17.21 0.94 -12.52
C LYS A 168 17.22 0.00 -13.73
N VAL A 169 16.55 0.42 -14.77
CA VAL A 169 16.48 -0.28 -16.06
C VAL A 169 17.05 0.63 -17.14
N LYS A 170 17.58 0.06 -18.21
CA LYS A 170 18.04 0.83 -19.36
C LYS A 170 16.84 1.14 -20.29
N ASN A 171 16.69 2.42 -20.65
CA ASN A 171 15.74 2.84 -21.67
C ASN A 171 16.28 2.56 -23.08
N ARG A 172 15.52 2.93 -24.12
CA ARG A 172 15.92 2.75 -25.52
C ARG A 172 17.19 3.49 -25.90
N GLY A 173 17.56 4.52 -25.16
CA GLY A 173 18.81 5.27 -25.35
C GLY A 173 19.97 4.77 -24.48
N ASP A 174 19.88 3.58 -23.90
CA ASP A 174 20.89 2.98 -22.99
C ASP A 174 21.14 3.78 -21.71
N VAL A 175 20.19 4.67 -21.34
CA VAL A 175 20.25 5.50 -20.13
C VAL A 175 19.56 4.75 -18.99
N GLU A 176 20.20 4.70 -17.82
CA GLU A 176 19.60 4.11 -16.61
C GLU A 176 18.52 5.03 -16.05
N ILE A 177 17.30 4.49 -15.95
CA ILE A 177 16.12 5.17 -15.42
C ILE A 177 15.42 4.29 -14.39
N TRP A 178 14.59 4.92 -13.56
CA TRP A 178 13.69 4.15 -12.69
C TRP A 178 12.52 3.57 -13.49
N PRO A 179 12.04 2.34 -13.15
CA PRO A 179 10.95 1.69 -13.90
C PRO A 179 9.62 2.46 -13.92
N TRP A 180 9.41 3.34 -12.94
CA TRP A 180 8.21 4.19 -12.83
C TRP A 180 8.38 5.57 -13.49
N ASP A 181 9.56 5.90 -14.00
CA ASP A 181 9.80 7.16 -14.71
C ASP A 181 9.26 7.07 -16.14
N ARG A 182 7.95 7.25 -16.29
CA ARG A 182 7.25 7.14 -17.59
C ARG A 182 7.63 8.23 -18.58
N THR A 183 8.09 9.38 -18.12
CA THR A 183 8.52 10.47 -19.01
C THR A 183 9.76 10.11 -19.78
N SER A 184 10.61 9.26 -19.21
CA SER A 184 11.87 8.79 -19.81
C SER A 184 11.72 7.51 -20.64
N LEU A 185 10.50 6.91 -20.67
CA LEU A 185 10.21 5.70 -21.46
C LEU A 185 9.65 6.01 -22.84
N ARG A 186 9.25 7.26 -23.09
CA ARG A 186 8.78 7.78 -24.40
C ARG A 186 9.93 8.37 -25.16
#